data_bf62b6f795e453d209a5cae7ea53af90
#
_entry.id   bf62b6f795e453d209a5cae7ea53af90
#
_cell.length_a   1.000
_cell.length_b   1.000
_cell.length_c   1.000
_cell.angle_alpha   90.00
_cell.angle_beta   90.00
_cell.angle_gamma   90.00
#
_symmetry.space_group_name_H-M   'P 1'
#
loop_
_entity.id
_entity.type
_entity.pdbx_description
1 polymer ?
#
loop_
_entity_poly.entity_id
_entity_poly.type
_entity_poly.pdbx_seq_one_letter_code
_entity_poly.pdbx_strand_id
1 'polypeptide(L)'
;FEAWLAGKDPRHASSDDLAVFTGPYLHKKGLKAISRKPHISCLREFYAWATRLNLVPANPAAELDYPKTGRPLPRVMTLDNAEKLMWQPDLSTFEGVRDAAIISILIGCGLRISGVAALNRSNLITIIDDGEPRLLLRTTEKGDKTRQLPMPREAEMLVRVYLEHPELQMIDTLLPDGDHVLFTTTHNRNCPEHLYHGQRRRFSTRGLFKMVRKHGELAGIDTAQLHPHAIRHLFGTELEESDISPRVSQDLM
;
A
#
# COMPACT_ATOMS: atom_id res chain seq x y z
N PHE A 1 -21.05 -11.91 -9.78
CA PHE A 1 -21.48 -12.62 -10.98
C PHE A 1 -22.58 -13.62 -10.62
N GLU A 2 -22.39 -14.49 -9.66
CA GLU A 2 -23.36 -15.49 -9.20
C GLU A 2 -24.74 -14.88 -8.90
N ALA A 3 -24.79 -13.78 -8.15
CA ALA A 3 -26.01 -13.04 -7.88
C ALA A 3 -26.71 -12.49 -9.16
N TRP A 4 -25.95 -12.21 -10.22
CA TRP A 4 -26.52 -11.79 -11.51
C TRP A 4 -27.10 -12.96 -12.30
N LEU A 5 -26.49 -14.14 -12.18
CA LEU A 5 -27.02 -15.37 -12.80
C LEU A 5 -28.39 -15.80 -12.24
N ALA A 6 -28.81 -15.23 -11.09
CA ALA A 6 -30.12 -15.48 -10.49
C ALA A 6 -30.46 -16.99 -10.32
N GLY A 7 -29.48 -17.77 -9.91
CA GLY A 7 -29.59 -19.21 -9.67
C GLY A 7 -29.29 -20.11 -10.88
N LYS A 8 -28.94 -19.53 -12.05
CA LYS A 8 -28.39 -20.33 -13.14
C LYS A 8 -27.01 -20.86 -12.76
N ASP A 9 -26.74 -22.12 -13.10
CA ASP A 9 -25.42 -22.71 -12.94
C ASP A 9 -24.39 -21.96 -13.81
N PRO A 10 -23.29 -21.46 -13.25
CA PRO A 10 -22.23 -20.79 -14.01
C PRO A 10 -21.68 -21.62 -15.17
N ARG A 11 -21.74 -22.96 -15.07
CA ARG A 11 -21.29 -23.87 -16.15
C ARG A 11 -22.10 -23.75 -17.45
N HIS A 12 -23.31 -23.21 -17.38
CA HIS A 12 -24.20 -23.01 -18.52
C HIS A 12 -24.23 -21.56 -19.03
N ALA A 13 -23.37 -20.68 -18.50
CA ALA A 13 -23.29 -19.32 -19.00
C ALA A 13 -22.65 -19.27 -20.39
N SER A 14 -23.32 -18.64 -21.33
CA SER A 14 -22.82 -18.41 -22.69
C SER A 14 -21.87 -17.21 -22.75
N SER A 15 -21.15 -17.08 -23.86
CA SER A 15 -20.35 -15.87 -24.15
C SER A 15 -21.20 -14.61 -24.16
N ASP A 16 -22.45 -14.68 -24.66
CA ASP A 16 -23.38 -13.57 -24.68
C ASP A 16 -23.83 -13.18 -23.27
N ASP A 17 -24.12 -14.15 -22.39
CA ASP A 17 -24.42 -13.88 -20.98
C ASP A 17 -23.27 -13.09 -20.31
N LEU A 18 -22.03 -13.53 -20.54
CA LEU A 18 -20.86 -12.86 -19.98
C LEU A 18 -20.62 -11.47 -20.57
N ALA A 19 -20.88 -11.29 -21.86
CA ALA A 19 -20.81 -9.98 -22.52
C ALA A 19 -21.86 -9.02 -21.95
N VAL A 20 -23.10 -9.48 -21.75
CA VAL A 20 -24.17 -8.69 -21.13
C VAL A 20 -23.81 -8.33 -19.68
N PHE A 21 -23.25 -9.26 -18.91
CA PHE A 21 -22.80 -8.99 -17.55
C PHE A 21 -21.70 -7.93 -17.50
N THR A 22 -20.61 -8.13 -18.25
CA THR A 22 -19.42 -7.27 -18.20
C THR A 22 -19.61 -5.92 -18.89
N GLY A 23 -20.52 -5.84 -19.82
CA GLY A 23 -20.88 -4.64 -20.57
C GLY A 23 -22.06 -3.88 -19.96
N PRO A 24 -23.29 -4.10 -20.48
CA PRO A 24 -24.47 -3.32 -20.11
C PRO A 24 -24.82 -3.39 -18.62
N TYR A 25 -24.75 -4.57 -17.99
CA TYR A 25 -25.13 -4.73 -16.60
C TYR A 25 -24.21 -3.97 -15.64
N LEU A 26 -22.89 -4.19 -15.74
CA LEU A 26 -21.93 -3.49 -14.88
C LEU A 26 -21.92 -1.98 -15.17
N HIS A 27 -22.18 -1.56 -16.42
CA HIS A 27 -22.33 -0.15 -16.76
C HIS A 27 -23.57 0.45 -16.07
N LYS A 28 -24.72 -0.23 -16.10
CA LYS A 28 -25.95 0.19 -15.40
C LYS A 28 -25.76 0.26 -13.88
N LYS A 29 -24.86 -0.55 -13.30
CA LYS A 29 -24.43 -0.47 -11.89
C LYS A 29 -23.48 0.70 -11.59
N GLY A 30 -23.18 1.56 -12.58
CA GLY A 30 -22.33 2.74 -12.42
C GLY A 30 -20.83 2.46 -12.50
N LEU A 31 -20.39 1.26 -12.90
CA LEU A 31 -18.96 0.95 -13.01
C LEU A 31 -18.36 1.62 -14.26
N LYS A 32 -17.31 2.41 -14.04
CA LYS A 32 -16.50 2.98 -15.13
C LYS A 32 -15.81 1.88 -15.94
N ALA A 33 -15.46 2.16 -17.18
CA ALA A 33 -14.78 1.22 -18.08
C ALA A 33 -13.54 0.57 -17.45
N ILE A 34 -12.69 1.36 -16.77
CA ILE A 34 -11.51 0.85 -16.07
C ILE A 34 -11.85 -0.16 -14.97
N SER A 35 -12.95 0.08 -14.23
CA SER A 35 -13.39 -0.79 -13.13
C SER A 35 -14.05 -2.09 -13.61
N ARG A 36 -14.42 -2.18 -14.88
CA ARG A 36 -14.98 -3.41 -15.49
C ARG A 36 -13.89 -4.39 -15.92
N LYS A 37 -12.65 -3.92 -16.19
CA LYS A 37 -11.52 -4.76 -16.61
C LYS A 37 -11.21 -5.92 -15.63
N PRO A 38 -11.12 -5.70 -14.29
CA PRO A 38 -10.90 -6.80 -13.35
C PRO A 38 -11.99 -7.88 -13.39
N HIS A 39 -13.25 -7.50 -13.64
CA HIS A 39 -14.33 -8.48 -13.76
C HIS A 39 -14.15 -9.38 -14.98
N ILE A 40 -13.71 -8.82 -16.11
CA ILE A 40 -13.40 -9.59 -17.33
C ILE A 40 -12.22 -10.52 -17.07
N SER A 41 -11.13 -10.02 -16.47
CA SER A 41 -9.96 -10.84 -16.12
C SER A 41 -10.33 -12.01 -15.22
N CYS A 42 -11.13 -11.74 -14.17
CA CYS A 42 -11.59 -12.78 -13.25
C CYS A 42 -12.43 -13.87 -13.95
N LEU A 43 -13.34 -13.48 -14.84
CA LEU A 43 -14.15 -14.44 -15.60
C LEU A 43 -13.29 -15.26 -16.57
N ARG A 44 -12.34 -14.63 -17.27
CA ARG A 44 -11.41 -15.35 -18.16
C ARG A 44 -10.61 -16.40 -17.42
N GLU A 45 -10.04 -16.06 -16.27
CA GLU A 45 -9.27 -16.98 -15.43
C GLU A 45 -10.15 -18.09 -14.86
N PHE A 46 -11.35 -17.74 -14.35
CA PHE A 46 -12.30 -18.70 -13.81
C PHE A 46 -12.69 -19.75 -14.86
N TYR A 47 -13.09 -19.33 -16.05
CA TYR A 47 -13.50 -20.27 -17.08
C TYR A 47 -12.33 -21.00 -17.73
N ALA A 48 -11.12 -20.40 -17.78
CA ALA A 48 -9.92 -21.12 -18.17
C ALA A 48 -9.58 -22.25 -17.17
N TRP A 49 -9.74 -21.99 -15.87
CA TRP A 49 -9.61 -23.00 -14.83
C TRP A 49 -10.70 -24.10 -14.97
N ALA A 50 -11.96 -23.71 -15.14
CA ALA A 50 -13.08 -24.63 -15.29
C ALA A 50 -12.92 -25.54 -16.54
N THR A 51 -12.41 -25.00 -17.64
CA THR A 51 -12.12 -25.77 -18.87
C THR A 51 -11.00 -26.78 -18.64
N ARG A 52 -9.92 -26.40 -17.93
CA ARG A 52 -8.84 -27.35 -17.57
C ARG A 52 -9.31 -28.52 -16.72
N LEU A 53 -10.34 -28.31 -15.90
CA LEU A 53 -10.96 -29.36 -15.09
C LEU A 53 -12.11 -30.09 -15.79
N ASN A 54 -12.34 -29.84 -17.08
CA ASN A 54 -13.47 -30.41 -17.84
C ASN A 54 -14.85 -30.11 -17.23
N LEU A 55 -15.01 -29.03 -16.46
CA LEU A 55 -16.29 -28.59 -15.89
C LEU A 55 -17.16 -27.86 -16.93
N VAL A 56 -16.51 -27.28 -17.95
CA VAL A 56 -17.13 -26.68 -19.13
C VAL A 56 -16.38 -27.13 -20.38
N PRO A 57 -17.06 -27.31 -21.54
CA PRO A 57 -16.42 -27.82 -22.76
C PRO A 57 -15.42 -26.84 -23.39
N ALA A 58 -15.65 -25.53 -23.22
CA ALA A 58 -14.81 -24.47 -23.73
C ALA A 58 -14.91 -23.25 -22.80
N ASN A 59 -13.95 -22.34 -22.89
CA ASN A 59 -13.95 -21.11 -22.11
C ASN A 59 -14.88 -20.05 -22.77
N PRO A 60 -16.10 -19.79 -22.26
CA PRO A 60 -17.02 -18.81 -22.84
C PRO A 60 -16.56 -17.35 -22.65
N ALA A 61 -15.56 -17.11 -21.80
CA ALA A 61 -15.00 -15.78 -21.55
C ALA A 61 -13.75 -15.49 -22.40
N ALA A 62 -13.29 -16.41 -23.25
CA ALA A 62 -12.03 -16.27 -23.99
C ALA A 62 -12.02 -15.01 -24.88
N GLU A 63 -13.12 -14.72 -25.53
CA GLU A 63 -13.27 -13.62 -26.49
C GLU A 63 -13.87 -12.34 -25.88
N LEU A 64 -14.05 -12.27 -24.56
CA LEU A 64 -14.56 -11.05 -23.93
C LEU A 64 -13.62 -9.87 -24.15
N ASP A 65 -14.08 -8.83 -24.81
CA ASP A 65 -13.27 -7.63 -25.04
C ASP A 65 -13.10 -6.78 -23.80
N TYR A 66 -11.88 -6.27 -23.60
CA TYR A 66 -11.65 -5.24 -22.61
C TYR A 66 -12.16 -3.89 -23.10
N PRO A 67 -12.92 -3.14 -22.27
CA PRO A 67 -13.36 -1.82 -22.64
C PRO A 67 -12.16 -0.91 -22.92
N LYS A 68 -12.24 -0.14 -24.02
CA LYS A 68 -11.23 0.87 -24.35
C LYS A 68 -11.22 1.92 -23.23
N THR A 69 -10.05 2.12 -22.64
CA THR A 69 -9.82 3.13 -21.60
C THR A 69 -8.63 3.98 -22.04
N GLY A 70 -8.76 5.28 -21.94
CA GLY A 70 -7.59 6.16 -22.05
C GLY A 70 -6.56 5.79 -20.96
N ARG A 71 -5.30 6.10 -21.21
CA ARG A 71 -4.25 6.11 -20.18
C ARG A 71 -4.21 7.51 -19.59
N PRO A 72 -4.86 7.77 -18.44
CA PRO A 72 -4.66 9.05 -17.78
C PRO A 72 -3.18 9.15 -17.39
N LEU A 73 -2.59 10.33 -17.54
CA LEU A 73 -1.25 10.59 -17.04
C LEU A 73 -1.21 10.30 -15.54
N PRO A 74 -0.18 9.61 -15.04
CA PRO A 74 -0.01 9.41 -13.61
C PRO A 74 0.02 10.77 -12.92
N ARG A 75 -0.76 10.93 -11.85
CA ARG A 75 -0.65 12.09 -10.98
C ARG A 75 0.45 11.80 -9.98
N VAL A 76 1.65 12.20 -10.31
CA VAL A 76 2.85 12.02 -9.48
C VAL A 76 2.88 13.15 -8.45
N MET A 77 3.29 12.83 -7.22
CA MET A 77 3.60 13.82 -6.21
C MET A 77 4.88 14.56 -6.63
N THR A 78 4.94 15.88 -6.44
CA THR A 78 6.16 16.66 -6.66
C THR A 78 7.05 16.61 -5.41
N LEU A 79 8.36 16.84 -5.58
CA LEU A 79 9.31 16.95 -4.45
C LEU A 79 8.87 18.00 -3.44
N ASP A 80 8.49 19.20 -3.90
CA ASP A 80 7.99 20.30 -3.05
C ASP A 80 6.78 19.87 -2.21
N ASN A 81 5.84 19.12 -2.80
CA ASN A 81 4.69 18.59 -2.07
C ASN A 81 5.08 17.45 -1.12
N ALA A 82 6.06 16.62 -1.48
CA ALA A 82 6.58 15.58 -0.60
C ALA A 82 7.26 16.18 0.64
N GLU A 83 8.05 17.23 0.44
CA GLU A 83 8.69 17.97 1.52
C GLU A 83 7.68 18.64 2.44
N LYS A 84 6.68 19.35 1.88
CA LYS A 84 5.57 19.91 2.65
C LYS A 84 4.81 18.86 3.45
N LEU A 85 4.58 17.69 2.86
CA LEU A 85 3.91 16.57 3.53
C LEU A 85 4.74 16.04 4.71
N MET A 86 6.05 15.88 4.52
CA MET A 86 6.96 15.34 5.53
C MET A 86 7.05 16.23 6.77
N TRP A 87 7.05 17.54 6.60
CA TRP A 87 7.19 18.51 7.68
C TRP A 87 5.87 19.07 8.20
N GLN A 88 4.73 18.62 7.67
CA GLN A 88 3.43 19.08 8.11
C GLN A 88 3.02 18.56 9.51
N PRO A 89 3.34 17.31 9.94
CA PRO A 89 2.99 16.84 11.27
C PRO A 89 3.61 17.71 12.40
N ASP A 90 2.86 17.92 13.46
CA ASP A 90 3.31 18.67 14.65
C ASP A 90 4.27 17.83 15.49
N LEU A 91 5.56 18.09 15.35
CA LEU A 91 6.63 17.35 16.05
C LEU A 91 6.67 17.58 17.57
N SER A 92 5.82 18.47 18.11
CA SER A 92 5.67 18.65 19.57
C SER A 92 4.80 17.56 20.20
N THR A 93 4.13 16.73 19.39
CA THR A 93 3.23 15.66 19.85
C THR A 93 3.76 14.29 19.46
N PHE A 94 3.44 13.26 20.26
CA PHE A 94 3.81 11.88 19.93
C PHE A 94 3.23 11.43 18.58
N GLU A 95 1.95 11.72 18.34
CA GLU A 95 1.32 11.39 17.08
C GLU A 95 2.00 12.08 15.89
N GLY A 96 2.39 13.34 16.05
CA GLY A 96 3.05 14.07 14.98
C GLY A 96 4.45 13.54 14.68
N VAL A 97 5.24 13.22 15.69
CA VAL A 97 6.56 12.56 15.51
C VAL A 97 6.40 11.20 14.81
N ARG A 98 5.46 10.39 15.26
CA ARG A 98 5.13 9.09 14.63
C ARG A 98 4.71 9.27 13.17
N ASP A 99 3.79 10.21 12.90
CA ASP A 99 3.23 10.42 11.57
C ASP A 99 4.30 10.95 10.61
N ALA A 100 5.20 11.84 11.08
CA ALA A 100 6.37 12.31 10.33
C ALA A 100 7.32 11.15 9.99
N ALA A 101 7.63 10.27 10.96
CA ALA A 101 8.47 9.10 10.73
C ALA A 101 7.84 8.13 9.71
N ILE A 102 6.53 7.91 9.74
CA ILE A 102 5.82 7.09 8.76
C ILE A 102 5.89 7.72 7.36
N ILE A 103 5.59 9.01 7.25
CA ILE A 103 5.58 9.74 5.98
C ILE A 103 6.98 9.75 5.37
N SER A 104 8.03 9.97 6.18
CA SER A 104 9.41 9.97 5.71
C SER A 104 9.86 8.62 5.14
N ILE A 105 9.42 7.49 5.74
CA ILE A 105 9.66 6.15 5.18
C ILE A 105 8.89 5.94 3.86
N LEU A 106 7.64 6.39 3.78
CA LEU A 106 6.86 6.27 2.54
C LEU A 106 7.52 7.03 1.39
N ILE A 107 8.05 8.23 1.64
CA ILE A 107 8.72 9.07 0.65
C ILE A 107 10.12 8.56 0.37
N GLY A 108 10.94 8.40 1.41
CA GLY A 108 12.38 8.16 1.29
C GLY A 108 12.77 6.71 1.02
N CYS A 109 11.90 5.73 1.32
CA CYS A 109 12.13 4.31 1.05
C CYS A 109 11.15 3.74 0.02
N GLY A 110 10.20 4.52 -0.47
CA GLY A 110 9.24 4.12 -1.48
C GLY A 110 8.40 2.88 -1.14
N LEU A 111 8.20 2.57 0.15
CA LEU A 111 7.45 1.38 0.55
C LEU A 111 5.97 1.46 0.15
N ARG A 112 5.39 0.29 -0.10
CA ARG A 112 3.92 0.18 -0.16
C ARG A 112 3.33 0.44 1.23
N ILE A 113 2.17 1.07 1.28
CA ILE A 113 1.50 1.38 2.56
C ILE A 113 1.23 0.10 3.38
N SER A 114 0.98 -1.04 2.73
CA SER A 114 0.84 -2.33 3.40
C SER A 114 2.16 -2.82 3.98
N GLY A 115 3.29 -2.53 3.34
CA GLY A 115 4.63 -2.81 3.85
C GLY A 115 4.89 -2.01 5.12
N VAL A 116 4.61 -0.71 5.12
CA VAL A 116 4.75 0.14 6.33
C VAL A 116 3.84 -0.35 7.46
N ALA A 117 2.59 -0.73 7.14
CA ALA A 117 1.68 -1.29 8.13
C ALA A 117 2.20 -2.59 8.77
N ALA A 118 2.95 -3.38 8.03
CA ALA A 118 3.47 -4.68 8.50
C ALA A 118 4.77 -4.58 9.30
N LEU A 119 5.44 -3.42 9.35
CA LEU A 119 6.76 -3.28 9.99
C LEU A 119 6.73 -3.59 11.48
N ASN A 120 7.74 -4.31 11.91
CA ASN A 120 8.12 -4.58 13.28
C ASN A 120 9.46 -3.88 13.60
N ARG A 121 9.84 -3.81 14.88
CA ARG A 121 11.14 -3.24 15.26
C ARG A 121 12.32 -4.03 14.69
N SER A 122 12.21 -5.35 14.57
CA SER A 122 13.24 -6.21 13.96
C SER A 122 13.48 -5.93 12.46
N ASN A 123 12.59 -5.17 11.81
CA ASN A 123 12.81 -4.72 10.43
C ASN A 123 13.82 -3.57 10.33
N LEU A 124 14.13 -2.90 11.43
CA LEU A 124 15.18 -1.89 11.50
C LEU A 124 16.51 -2.57 11.86
N ILE A 125 17.49 -2.46 10.96
CA ILE A 125 18.82 -3.05 11.13
C ILE A 125 19.82 -1.90 11.24
N THR A 126 20.61 -1.90 12.32
CA THR A 126 21.73 -0.96 12.43
C THR A 126 22.96 -1.55 11.75
N ILE A 127 23.56 -0.78 10.86
CA ILE A 127 24.86 -1.08 10.24
C ILE A 127 25.86 0.03 10.60
N ILE A 128 27.14 -0.23 10.41
CA ILE A 128 28.18 0.81 10.45
C ILE A 128 28.51 1.17 8.99
N ASP A 129 28.32 2.43 8.64
CA ASP A 129 28.60 3.00 7.35
C ASP A 129 29.54 4.20 7.55
N ASP A 130 30.73 4.15 6.97
CA ASP A 130 31.82 5.13 7.19
C ASP A 130 32.10 5.46 8.67
N GLY A 131 31.99 4.44 9.55
CA GLY A 131 32.20 4.59 11.00
C GLY A 131 31.01 5.09 11.79
N GLU A 132 29.91 5.45 11.13
CA GLU A 132 28.69 5.96 11.74
C GLU A 132 27.56 4.91 11.74
N PRO A 133 26.76 4.82 12.83
CA PRO A 133 25.62 3.90 12.87
C PRO A 133 24.49 4.41 11.99
N ARG A 134 24.12 3.62 10.97
CA ARG A 134 23.04 3.91 10.02
C ARG A 134 21.91 2.88 10.12
N LEU A 135 20.69 3.29 9.83
CA LEU A 135 19.54 2.39 9.77
C LEU A 135 19.27 1.92 8.34
N LEU A 136 19.19 0.60 8.19
CA LEU A 136 18.59 -0.06 7.04
C LEU A 136 17.20 -0.55 7.42
N LEU A 137 16.30 -0.46 6.46
CA LEU A 137 14.97 -1.02 6.58
C LEU A 137 14.89 -2.34 5.81
N ARG A 138 14.71 -3.46 6.52
CA ARG A 138 14.46 -4.77 5.93
C ARG A 138 12.96 -4.98 5.79
N THR A 139 12.48 -5.25 4.58
CA THR A 139 11.07 -5.51 4.31
C THR A 139 10.89 -6.73 3.42
N THR A 140 9.82 -7.48 3.65
CA THR A 140 9.42 -8.59 2.77
C THR A 140 8.14 -8.17 2.05
N GLU A 141 8.19 -8.16 0.72
CA GLU A 141 7.07 -7.78 -0.13
C GLU A 141 6.40 -8.99 -0.80
N LYS A 142 5.39 -8.73 -1.63
CA LYS A 142 4.65 -9.74 -2.38
C LYS A 142 5.61 -10.70 -3.13
N GLY A 143 5.47 -12.01 -2.89
CA GLY A 143 6.33 -13.04 -3.50
C GLY A 143 7.53 -13.42 -2.65
N ASP A 144 7.51 -13.10 -1.35
CA ASP A 144 8.54 -13.47 -0.35
C ASP A 144 9.95 -12.90 -0.65
N LYS A 145 9.99 -11.80 -1.40
CA LYS A 145 11.24 -11.10 -1.70
C LYS A 145 11.59 -10.18 -0.54
N THR A 146 12.64 -10.50 0.17
CA THR A 146 13.23 -9.65 1.21
C THR A 146 14.16 -8.64 0.56
N ARG A 147 14.00 -7.36 0.93
CA ARG A 147 14.85 -6.24 0.52
C ARG A 147 15.42 -5.54 1.73
N GLN A 148 16.60 -4.96 1.53
CA GLN A 148 17.21 -4.05 2.48
C GLN A 148 17.33 -2.69 1.81
N LEU A 149 16.68 -1.70 2.38
CA LEU A 149 16.61 -0.34 1.85
C LEU A 149 17.41 0.58 2.76
N PRO A 150 18.40 1.31 2.23
CA PRO A 150 19.05 2.38 2.99
C PRO A 150 18.01 3.46 3.30
N MET A 151 18.03 3.94 4.52
CA MET A 151 17.13 5.00 4.95
C MET A 151 17.81 6.36 4.73
N PRO A 152 17.16 7.32 4.04
CA PRO A 152 17.66 8.70 3.98
C PRO A 152 17.87 9.27 5.38
N ARG A 153 18.83 10.19 5.53
CA ARG A 153 19.23 10.73 6.86
C ARG A 153 18.04 11.38 7.60
N GLU A 154 17.20 12.09 6.89
CA GLU A 154 16.00 12.75 7.43
C GLU A 154 14.99 11.72 7.95
N ALA A 155 14.75 10.65 7.18
CA ALA A 155 13.87 9.57 7.60
C ALA A 155 14.44 8.80 8.80
N GLU A 156 15.73 8.53 8.80
CA GLU A 156 16.44 7.89 9.92
C GLU A 156 16.32 8.73 11.20
N MET A 157 16.55 10.04 11.11
CA MET A 157 16.43 10.96 12.23
C MET A 157 15.01 10.92 12.83
N LEU A 158 13.98 11.05 12.00
CA LEU A 158 12.58 11.03 12.46
C LEU A 158 12.20 9.68 13.08
N VAL A 159 12.69 8.57 12.52
CA VAL A 159 12.46 7.24 13.08
C VAL A 159 13.14 7.08 14.43
N ARG A 160 14.39 7.56 14.60
CA ARG A 160 15.09 7.52 15.88
C ARG A 160 14.37 8.35 16.95
N VAL A 161 13.97 9.59 16.62
CA VAL A 161 13.18 10.46 17.52
C VAL A 161 11.88 9.76 17.95
N TYR A 162 11.19 9.09 17.00
CA TYR A 162 9.99 8.32 17.32
C TYR A 162 10.28 7.15 18.27
N LEU A 163 11.35 6.38 18.01
CA LEU A 163 11.72 5.22 18.83
C LEU A 163 12.13 5.59 20.25
N GLU A 164 12.73 6.76 20.43
CA GLU A 164 13.17 7.30 21.71
C GLU A 164 12.07 8.06 22.46
N HIS A 165 10.91 8.28 21.84
CA HIS A 165 9.85 9.08 22.43
C HIS A 165 9.30 8.44 23.72
N PRO A 166 9.19 9.20 24.84
CA PRO A 166 8.77 8.64 26.14
C PRO A 166 7.40 7.95 26.11
N GLU A 167 6.44 8.51 25.38
CA GLU A 167 5.11 7.91 25.26
C GLU A 167 5.12 6.54 24.57
N LEU A 168 6.04 6.30 23.62
CA LEU A 168 6.17 5.00 22.97
C LEU A 168 6.59 3.92 23.98
N GLN A 169 7.40 4.27 24.97
CA GLN A 169 7.87 3.34 26.01
C GLN A 169 6.73 2.90 26.94
N MET A 170 5.65 3.68 27.02
CA MET A 170 4.44 3.35 27.81
C MET A 170 3.42 2.52 27.05
N ILE A 171 3.61 2.34 25.73
CA ILE A 171 2.68 1.60 24.89
C ILE A 171 3.14 0.14 24.78
N ASP A 172 2.30 -0.80 25.19
CA ASP A 172 2.57 -2.22 24.99
C ASP A 172 2.41 -2.60 23.51
N THR A 173 3.54 -2.85 22.87
CA THR A 173 3.68 -3.19 21.44
C THR A 173 4.16 -4.62 21.22
N LEU A 174 4.36 -5.40 22.33
CA LEU A 174 4.95 -6.73 22.30
C LEU A 174 4.07 -7.73 21.54
N LEU A 175 4.70 -8.46 20.65
CA LEU A 175 4.07 -9.52 19.86
C LEU A 175 4.36 -10.90 20.48
N PRO A 176 3.55 -11.94 20.15
CA PRO A 176 3.73 -13.28 20.70
C PRO A 176 5.11 -13.93 20.40
N ASP A 177 5.78 -13.49 19.33
CA ASP A 177 7.11 -13.95 18.92
C ASP A 177 8.26 -13.18 19.61
N GLY A 178 7.96 -12.25 20.51
CA GLY A 178 8.91 -11.42 21.22
C GLY A 178 9.36 -10.16 20.48
N ASP A 179 8.88 -9.94 19.26
CA ASP A 179 9.12 -8.71 18.50
C ASP A 179 8.14 -7.60 18.93
N HIS A 180 8.28 -6.41 18.39
CA HIS A 180 7.44 -5.26 18.68
C HIS A 180 6.87 -4.66 17.41
N VAL A 181 5.61 -4.22 17.45
CA VAL A 181 5.04 -3.40 16.38
C VAL A 181 5.83 -2.11 16.25
N LEU A 182 6.27 -1.76 15.04
CA LEU A 182 7.06 -0.55 14.82
C LEU A 182 6.19 0.70 14.99
N PHE A 183 5.15 0.86 14.19
CA PHE A 183 4.29 2.04 14.22
C PHE A 183 2.95 1.75 14.88
N THR A 184 2.65 2.49 15.95
CA THR A 184 1.51 2.24 16.82
C THR A 184 0.40 3.26 16.64
N THR A 185 -0.85 2.80 16.84
CA THR A 185 -1.99 3.70 17.04
C THR A 185 -2.19 3.99 18.52
N THR A 186 -2.53 5.24 18.85
CA THR A 186 -2.81 5.67 20.23
C THR A 186 -4.26 5.39 20.63
N HIS A 187 -5.15 5.31 19.67
CA HIS A 187 -6.58 5.16 19.92
C HIS A 187 -7.25 4.19 18.91
N ASN A 188 -8.10 3.30 19.43
CA ASN A 188 -8.95 2.43 18.62
C ASN A 188 -10.34 2.31 19.27
N ARG A 189 -11.34 3.00 18.70
CA ARG A 189 -12.72 3.02 19.22
C ARG A 189 -13.39 1.65 19.25
N ASN A 190 -12.90 0.70 18.46
CA ASN A 190 -13.48 -0.65 18.35
C ASN A 190 -12.76 -1.68 19.22
N CYS A 191 -11.78 -1.26 20.03
CA CYS A 191 -11.01 -2.15 20.88
C CYS A 191 -11.11 -1.66 22.33
N PRO A 192 -11.61 -2.48 23.28
CA PRO A 192 -11.57 -2.17 24.70
C PRO A 192 -10.13 -1.92 25.15
N GLU A 193 -9.92 -0.99 26.08
CA GLU A 193 -8.60 -0.56 26.51
C GLU A 193 -7.73 -1.71 27.02
N HIS A 194 -8.27 -2.60 27.84
CA HIS A 194 -7.57 -3.76 28.39
C HIS A 194 -7.14 -4.79 27.35
N LEU A 195 -7.67 -4.72 26.12
CA LEU A 195 -7.28 -5.56 24.98
C LEU A 195 -6.42 -4.81 23.95
N TYR A 196 -6.16 -3.52 24.18
CA TYR A 196 -5.50 -2.66 23.23
C TYR A 196 -3.96 -2.65 23.43
N HIS A 197 -3.34 -3.79 23.11
CA HIS A 197 -1.91 -4.06 23.24
C HIS A 197 -1.38 -4.89 22.06
N GLY A 198 -0.07 -5.01 21.92
CA GLY A 198 0.61 -5.82 20.92
C GLY A 198 0.11 -5.56 19.50
N GLN A 199 -0.29 -6.61 18.80
CA GLN A 199 -0.77 -6.53 17.40
C GLN A 199 -1.97 -5.58 17.20
N ARG A 200 -2.79 -5.35 18.22
CA ARG A 200 -3.93 -4.43 18.14
C ARG A 200 -3.51 -2.96 18.12
N ARG A 201 -2.29 -2.65 18.53
CA ARG A 201 -1.67 -1.32 18.40
C ARG A 201 -1.22 -1.01 16.99
N ARG A 202 -1.11 -1.99 16.11
CA ARG A 202 -0.64 -1.80 14.73
C ARG A 202 -1.59 -0.93 13.91
N PHE A 203 -1.02 -0.01 13.14
CA PHE A 203 -1.78 0.73 12.15
C PHE A 203 -2.35 -0.21 11.09
N SER A 204 -3.62 -0.02 10.74
CA SER A 204 -4.18 -0.60 9.52
C SER A 204 -3.76 0.22 8.30
N THR A 205 -3.68 -0.43 7.12
CA THR A 205 -3.43 0.27 5.85
C THR A 205 -4.42 1.41 5.60
N ARG A 206 -5.69 1.24 6.00
CA ARG A 206 -6.71 2.28 5.93
C ARG A 206 -6.43 3.44 6.89
N GLY A 207 -5.93 3.14 8.09
CA GLY A 207 -5.53 4.16 9.08
C GLY A 207 -4.37 5.00 8.57
N LEU A 208 -3.33 4.35 8.05
CA LEU A 208 -2.18 5.00 7.43
C LEU A 208 -2.60 5.89 6.26
N PHE A 209 -3.45 5.39 5.37
CA PHE A 209 -3.96 6.18 4.25
C PHE A 209 -4.72 7.43 4.71
N LYS A 210 -5.58 7.30 5.73
CA LYS A 210 -6.31 8.44 6.29
C LYS A 210 -5.37 9.46 6.93
N MET A 211 -4.31 9.01 7.61
CA MET A 211 -3.32 9.86 8.23
C MET A 211 -2.55 10.66 7.17
N VAL A 212 -2.00 10.01 6.14
CA VAL A 212 -1.31 10.67 5.03
C VAL A 212 -2.22 11.69 4.34
N ARG A 213 -3.46 11.30 4.08
CA ARG A 213 -4.45 12.19 3.46
C ARG A 213 -4.74 13.41 4.32
N LYS A 214 -4.94 13.23 5.64
CA LYS A 214 -5.17 14.33 6.58
C LYS A 214 -4.03 15.36 6.54
N HIS A 215 -2.78 14.89 6.65
CA HIS A 215 -1.61 15.77 6.61
C HIS A 215 -1.44 16.45 5.25
N GLY A 216 -1.69 15.73 4.16
CA GLY A 216 -1.63 16.32 2.83
C GLY A 216 -2.69 17.39 2.57
N GLU A 217 -3.92 17.18 3.03
CA GLU A 217 -4.99 18.18 2.96
C GLU A 217 -4.64 19.44 3.79
N LEU A 218 -4.06 19.25 4.98
CA LEU A 218 -3.57 20.36 5.82
C LEU A 218 -2.39 21.12 5.18
N ALA A 219 -1.54 20.42 4.44
CA ALA A 219 -0.44 21.01 3.67
C ALA A 219 -0.89 21.66 2.34
N GLY A 220 -2.20 21.63 2.03
CA GLY A 220 -2.75 22.19 0.79
C GLY A 220 -2.43 21.40 -0.47
N ILE A 221 -2.11 20.11 -0.34
CA ILE A 221 -1.75 19.25 -1.45
C ILE A 221 -3.02 18.67 -2.10
N ASP A 222 -3.09 18.65 -3.45
CA ASP A 222 -4.19 18.02 -4.17
C ASP A 222 -4.35 16.55 -3.74
N THR A 223 -5.54 16.18 -3.31
CA THR A 223 -5.88 14.83 -2.84
C THR A 223 -5.57 13.73 -3.87
N ALA A 224 -5.52 14.08 -5.15
CA ALA A 224 -5.14 13.16 -6.21
C ALA A 224 -3.64 12.78 -6.18
N GLN A 225 -2.79 13.59 -5.56
CA GLN A 225 -1.37 13.30 -5.34
C GLN A 225 -1.12 12.55 -4.02
N LEU A 226 -2.09 12.52 -3.12
CA LEU A 226 -1.99 11.88 -1.79
C LEU A 226 -2.28 10.37 -1.83
N HIS A 227 -2.28 9.77 -2.99
CA HIS A 227 -2.44 8.32 -3.11
C HIS A 227 -1.09 7.63 -2.83
N PRO A 228 -1.05 6.54 -2.04
CA PRO A 228 0.22 5.85 -1.71
C PRO A 228 1.05 5.43 -2.93
N HIS A 229 0.40 5.11 -4.05
CA HIS A 229 1.11 4.84 -5.30
C HIS A 229 1.74 6.10 -5.91
N ALA A 230 1.15 7.30 -5.74
CA ALA A 230 1.75 8.54 -6.22
C ALA A 230 3.04 8.88 -5.46
N ILE A 231 3.07 8.65 -4.13
CA ILE A 231 4.27 8.81 -3.30
C ILE A 231 5.35 7.83 -3.73
N ARG A 232 5.00 6.55 -3.94
CA ARG A 232 5.96 5.55 -4.41
C ARG A 232 6.46 5.82 -5.83
N HIS A 233 5.66 6.40 -6.71
CA HIS A 233 6.10 6.84 -8.03
C HIS A 233 7.13 7.95 -7.95
N LEU A 234 6.98 8.90 -7.02
CA LEU A 234 8.00 9.91 -6.77
C LEU A 234 9.35 9.25 -6.46
N PHE A 235 9.38 8.31 -5.49
CA PHE A 235 10.61 7.58 -5.16
C PHE A 235 11.24 6.89 -6.39
N GLY A 236 10.42 6.26 -7.25
CA GLY A 236 10.92 5.66 -8.49
C GLY A 236 11.51 6.67 -9.45
N THR A 237 10.89 7.84 -9.62
CA THR A 237 11.37 8.92 -10.48
C THR A 237 12.69 9.49 -9.95
N GLU A 238 12.80 9.73 -8.63
CA GLU A 238 14.04 10.20 -8.02
C GLU A 238 15.20 9.22 -8.19
N LEU A 239 14.93 7.91 -8.11
CA LEU A 239 15.95 6.88 -8.37
C LEU A 239 16.42 6.91 -9.84
N GLU A 240 15.50 7.13 -10.79
CA GLU A 240 15.82 7.23 -12.21
C GLU A 240 16.64 8.49 -12.53
N GLU A 241 16.31 9.63 -11.89
CA GLU A 241 17.01 10.91 -12.05
C GLU A 241 18.40 10.92 -11.37
N SER A 242 18.63 10.03 -10.38
CA SER A 242 19.89 9.93 -9.63
C SER A 242 20.97 9.09 -10.32
N ASP A 243 20.88 8.81 -11.62
CA ASP A 243 21.82 7.97 -12.39
C ASP A 243 22.04 6.55 -11.80
N ILE A 244 21.11 6.07 -10.98
CA ILE A 244 21.14 4.71 -10.45
C ILE A 244 20.76 3.73 -11.55
N SER A 245 21.54 2.65 -11.70
CA SER A 245 21.27 1.68 -12.74
C SER A 245 19.83 1.13 -12.64
N PRO A 246 19.13 0.91 -13.78
CA PRO A 246 17.75 0.41 -13.79
C PRO A 246 17.55 -0.89 -13.01
N ARG A 247 18.59 -1.72 -12.93
CA ARG A 247 18.58 -2.97 -12.17
C ARG A 247 18.51 -2.71 -10.65
N VAL A 248 19.32 -1.78 -10.16
CA VAL A 248 19.32 -1.38 -8.75
C VAL A 248 18.00 -0.69 -8.38
N SER A 249 17.48 0.18 -9.26
CA SER A 249 16.17 0.81 -9.07
C SER A 249 15.04 -0.22 -8.95
N GLN A 250 15.08 -1.30 -9.77
CA GLN A 250 14.12 -2.40 -9.69
C GLN A 250 14.26 -3.20 -8.39
N ASP A 251 15.47 -3.37 -7.88
CA ASP A 251 15.72 -4.06 -6.61
C ASP A 251 15.30 -3.21 -5.40
N LEU A 252 15.28 -1.89 -5.53
CA LEU A 252 14.83 -0.94 -4.51
C LEU A 252 13.31 -0.68 -4.56
N MET A 253 12.62 -1.00 -5.65
CA MET A 253 11.19 -0.80 -5.87
C MET A 253 10.36 -2.08 -5.72
#